data_97111d8f92b7ac509495ca4db5c6716f
#
_entry.id   97111d8f92b7ac509495ca4db5c6716f
#
_cell.length_a   1.000
_cell.length_b   1.000
_cell.length_c   1.000
_cell.angle_alpha   90.00
_cell.angle_beta   90.00
_cell.angle_gamma   90.00
#
_symmetry.space_group_name_H-M   'P 1'
#
loop_
_entity.id
_entity.type
_entity.pdbx_description
1 polymer ?
#
loop_
_entity_poly.entity_id
_entity_poly.type
_entity_poly.pdbx_seq_one_letter_code
_entity_poly.pdbx_strand_id
1 'polypeptide(L)'
;YIGFHICEFLELKRLPYFGIDNFSRSHSKNIINKKKFLKTDINSKIISSLVSSKKIHTVIHAAALSFPPESEKNKKIYFENNIKKTKTFIDVCVKNNIKKFIFLSSSNVYNFNPNNIKAASESQKNKPSNYYGKTKSIIEKYVKNKFEICYILRLFNIAGYINKKEF
;
A
#
# COMPACT_ATOMS: atom_id res chain seq x y z
N TYR A 1 -3.56 0.70 -10.03
CA TYR A 1 -4.39 1.87 -10.21
C TYR A 1 -3.92 3.01 -9.29
N ILE A 2 -4.13 2.93 -7.98
CA ILE A 2 -3.83 4.05 -7.04
C ILE A 2 -2.35 4.46 -7.09
N GLY A 3 -1.43 3.50 -7.04
CA GLY A 3 0.02 3.78 -7.11
C GLY A 3 0.41 4.50 -8.41
N PHE A 4 -0.22 4.16 -9.53
CA PHE A 4 -0.03 4.84 -10.79
C PHE A 4 -0.43 6.33 -10.70
N HIS A 5 -1.63 6.65 -10.21
CA HIS A 5 -2.09 8.03 -10.07
C HIS A 5 -1.27 8.85 -9.07
N ILE A 6 -0.76 8.21 -8.01
CA ILE A 6 0.19 8.87 -7.10
C ILE A 6 1.47 9.25 -7.86
N CYS A 7 2.05 8.33 -8.64
CA CYS A 7 3.24 8.64 -9.44
C CYS A 7 2.97 9.71 -10.49
N GLU A 8 1.82 9.66 -11.16
CA GLU A 8 1.38 10.67 -12.13
C GLU A 8 1.29 12.05 -11.49
N PHE A 9 0.63 12.15 -10.34
CA PHE A 9 0.52 13.40 -9.58
C PHE A 9 1.90 13.95 -9.17
N LEU A 10 2.79 13.09 -8.66
CA LEU A 10 4.14 13.50 -8.27
C LEU A 10 4.95 13.99 -9.47
N GLU A 11 4.81 13.34 -10.64
CA GLU A 11 5.47 13.77 -11.88
C GLU A 11 4.94 15.13 -12.34
N LEU A 12 3.61 15.32 -12.38
CA LEU A 12 2.97 16.59 -12.74
C LEU A 12 3.39 17.74 -11.81
N LYS A 13 3.54 17.45 -10.51
CA LYS A 13 4.00 18.44 -9.51
C LYS A 13 5.53 18.59 -9.47
N ARG A 14 6.27 17.89 -10.34
CA ARG A 14 7.75 17.87 -10.36
C ARG A 14 8.37 17.51 -9.01
N LEU A 15 7.65 16.72 -8.20
CA LEU A 15 8.17 16.24 -6.93
C LEU A 15 9.07 15.02 -7.16
N PRO A 16 10.20 14.90 -6.42
CA PRO A 16 11.08 13.76 -6.54
C PRO A 16 10.40 12.51 -5.98
N TYR A 17 10.43 11.42 -6.74
CA TYR A 17 9.94 10.11 -6.29
C TYR A 17 10.72 8.98 -6.93
N PHE A 18 10.61 7.80 -6.33
CA PHE A 18 11.07 6.55 -6.90
C PHE A 18 10.02 5.45 -6.64
N GLY A 19 9.60 4.77 -7.69
CA GLY A 19 8.58 3.74 -7.63
C GLY A 19 9.16 2.32 -7.69
N ILE A 20 8.52 1.40 -6.98
CA ILE A 20 8.78 -0.04 -7.08
C ILE A 20 7.47 -0.80 -7.24
N ASP A 21 7.46 -1.82 -8.08
CA ASP A 21 6.35 -2.75 -8.28
C ASP A 21 6.91 -4.08 -8.82
N ASN A 22 6.33 -5.21 -8.42
CA ASN A 22 6.70 -6.51 -8.99
C ASN A 22 5.89 -6.85 -10.24
N PHE A 23 4.91 -6.04 -10.59
CA PHE A 23 3.99 -6.20 -11.73
C PHE A 23 3.19 -7.51 -11.72
N SER A 24 2.94 -8.09 -10.54
CA SER A 24 2.09 -9.28 -10.43
C SER A 24 0.61 -9.02 -10.73
N ARG A 25 0.16 -7.77 -10.59
CA ARG A 25 -1.24 -7.33 -10.78
C ARG A 25 -1.35 -6.03 -11.59
N SER A 26 -0.29 -5.62 -12.27
CA SER A 26 -0.23 -4.40 -13.06
C SER A 26 0.65 -4.60 -14.28
N HIS A 27 0.58 -3.69 -15.24
CA HIS A 27 1.39 -3.73 -16.45
C HIS A 27 2.49 -2.68 -16.43
N SER A 28 3.72 -3.07 -16.79
CA SER A 28 4.88 -2.16 -16.88
C SER A 28 4.71 -1.06 -17.93
N LYS A 29 3.81 -1.24 -18.90
CA LYS A 29 3.43 -0.21 -19.90
C LYS A 29 2.88 1.06 -19.24
N ASN A 30 2.32 0.96 -18.04
CA ASN A 30 1.72 2.07 -17.31
C ASN A 30 2.74 2.92 -16.53
N ILE A 31 4.03 2.57 -16.57
CA ILE A 31 5.07 3.39 -15.93
C ILE A 31 5.23 4.70 -16.70
N ILE A 32 5.01 5.82 -16.02
CA ILE A 32 5.13 7.16 -16.61
C ILE A 32 6.60 7.48 -16.89
N ASN A 33 7.49 7.20 -15.96
CA ASN A 33 8.92 7.46 -16.07
C ASN A 33 9.74 6.23 -15.65
N LYS A 34 10.19 5.46 -16.64
CA LYS A 34 10.96 4.22 -16.42
C LYS A 34 12.26 4.42 -15.63
N LYS A 35 12.90 5.59 -15.74
CA LYS A 35 14.14 5.91 -15.01
C LYS A 35 13.92 6.07 -13.50
N LYS A 36 12.69 6.38 -13.09
CA LYS A 36 12.28 6.53 -11.70
C LYS A 36 11.63 5.26 -11.12
N PHE A 37 11.79 4.11 -11.78
CA PHE A 37 11.06 2.91 -11.41
C PHE A 37 11.95 1.67 -11.43
N LEU A 38 11.76 0.77 -10.45
CA LEU A 38 12.43 -0.52 -10.40
C LEU A 38 11.39 -1.65 -10.33
N LYS A 39 11.50 -2.61 -11.23
CA LYS A 39 10.73 -3.86 -11.17
C LYS A 39 11.34 -4.78 -10.12
N THR A 40 10.74 -4.82 -8.94
CA THR A 40 11.18 -5.68 -7.84
C THR A 40 10.05 -5.89 -6.82
N ASP A 41 10.18 -6.93 -6.00
CA ASP A 41 9.28 -7.14 -4.86
C ASP A 41 9.73 -6.29 -3.66
N ILE A 42 8.78 -5.89 -2.81
CA ILE A 42 9.02 -5.05 -1.63
C ILE A 42 9.91 -5.72 -0.57
N ASN A 43 10.02 -7.04 -0.55
CA ASN A 43 10.87 -7.79 0.36
C ASN A 43 12.24 -8.15 -0.24
N SER A 44 12.60 -7.61 -1.40
CA SER A 44 13.90 -7.82 -2.04
C SER A 44 15.03 -7.21 -1.22
N LYS A 45 16.18 -7.90 -1.18
CA LYS A 45 17.39 -7.43 -0.49
C LYS A 45 17.90 -6.07 -0.99
N ILE A 46 17.62 -5.72 -2.25
CA ILE A 46 18.02 -4.46 -2.86
C ILE A 46 17.28 -3.24 -2.26
N ILE A 47 16.15 -3.44 -1.57
CA ILE A 47 15.36 -2.32 -1.02
C ILE A 47 16.17 -1.48 -0.03
N SER A 48 16.95 -2.11 0.84
CA SER A 48 17.76 -1.38 1.83
C SER A 48 18.76 -0.44 1.16
N SER A 49 19.54 -0.94 0.18
CA SER A 49 20.50 -0.13 -0.56
C SER A 49 19.80 0.96 -1.40
N LEU A 50 18.65 0.65 -1.97
CA LEU A 50 17.85 1.61 -2.72
C LEU A 50 17.38 2.78 -1.85
N VAL A 51 16.82 2.48 -0.67
CA VAL A 51 16.34 3.51 0.28
C VAL A 51 17.48 4.43 0.70
N SER A 52 18.64 3.86 1.05
CA SER A 52 19.83 4.63 1.43
C SER A 52 20.38 5.47 0.27
N SER A 53 20.59 4.87 -0.89
CA SER A 53 21.20 5.54 -2.05
C SER A 53 20.35 6.68 -2.61
N LYS A 54 19.02 6.53 -2.55
CA LYS A 54 18.07 7.55 -3.02
C LYS A 54 17.69 8.58 -1.95
N LYS A 55 18.24 8.48 -0.73
CA LYS A 55 17.94 9.37 0.39
C LYS A 55 16.42 9.53 0.62
N ILE A 56 15.71 8.39 0.63
CA ILE A 56 14.26 8.37 0.81
C ILE A 56 13.91 8.79 2.23
N HIS A 57 12.99 9.73 2.39
CA HIS A 57 12.50 10.21 3.69
C HIS A 57 11.05 9.80 3.96
N THR A 58 10.27 9.60 2.91
CA THR A 58 8.84 9.29 2.99
C THR A 58 8.52 8.10 2.12
N VAL A 59 7.75 7.17 2.66
CA VAL A 59 7.23 6.02 1.92
C VAL A 59 5.72 6.12 1.80
N ILE A 60 5.20 5.90 0.59
CA ILE A 60 3.77 5.68 0.33
C ILE A 60 3.60 4.22 -0.06
N HIS A 61 3.05 3.42 0.85
CA HIS A 61 2.87 1.99 0.65
C HIS A 61 1.51 1.67 0.03
N ALA A 62 1.50 1.51 -1.29
CA ALA A 62 0.31 1.19 -2.09
C ALA A 62 0.27 -0.28 -2.57
N ALA A 63 1.35 -1.05 -2.34
CA ALA A 63 1.47 -2.42 -2.82
C ALA A 63 0.66 -3.38 -1.94
N ALA A 64 -0.32 -4.08 -2.53
CA ALA A 64 -1.08 -5.14 -1.86
C ALA A 64 -1.88 -5.95 -2.87
N LEU A 65 -2.23 -7.19 -2.51
CA LEU A 65 -3.37 -7.89 -3.10
C LEU A 65 -4.64 -7.31 -2.48
N SER A 66 -5.62 -6.86 -3.30
CA SER A 66 -6.71 -5.99 -2.85
C SER A 66 -8.12 -6.48 -3.20
N PHE A 67 -8.28 -7.76 -3.58
CA PHE A 67 -9.57 -8.31 -3.96
C PHE A 67 -10.16 -9.17 -2.83
N PRO A 68 -11.16 -8.68 -2.06
CA PRO A 68 -11.69 -9.36 -0.88
C PRO A 68 -12.19 -10.79 -1.14
N PRO A 69 -12.97 -11.10 -2.22
CA PRO A 69 -13.42 -12.46 -2.49
C PRO A 69 -12.27 -13.46 -2.73
N GLU A 70 -11.19 -13.04 -3.40
CA GLU A 70 -9.99 -13.84 -3.58
C GLU A 70 -9.28 -14.09 -2.25
N SER A 71 -9.28 -13.10 -1.34
CA SER A 71 -8.61 -13.22 -0.04
C SER A 71 -9.20 -14.34 0.84
N GLU A 72 -10.50 -14.60 0.72
CA GLU A 72 -11.14 -15.69 1.45
C GLU A 72 -10.71 -17.08 0.94
N LYS A 73 -10.54 -17.20 -0.36
CA LYS A 73 -10.10 -18.45 -1.01
C LYS A 73 -8.60 -18.68 -0.86
N ASN A 74 -7.79 -17.62 -0.86
CA ASN A 74 -6.33 -17.68 -0.94
C ASN A 74 -5.64 -17.03 0.28
N LYS A 75 -6.10 -17.33 1.50
CA LYS A 75 -5.62 -16.73 2.76
C LYS A 75 -4.10 -16.78 2.90
N LYS A 76 -3.47 -17.90 2.53
CA LYS A 76 -2.01 -18.07 2.60
C LYS A 76 -1.27 -17.05 1.71
N ILE A 77 -1.72 -16.86 0.48
CA ILE A 77 -1.12 -15.92 -0.48
C ILE A 77 -1.25 -14.48 0.05
N TYR A 78 -2.44 -14.11 0.57
CA TYR A 78 -2.67 -12.81 1.17
C TYR A 78 -1.85 -12.59 2.45
N PHE A 79 -1.68 -13.60 3.26
CA PHE A 79 -0.82 -13.55 4.44
C PHE A 79 0.64 -13.28 4.07
N GLU A 80 1.19 -14.06 3.13
CA GLU A 80 2.57 -13.90 2.67
C GLU A 80 2.80 -12.52 2.06
N ASN A 81 1.92 -12.08 1.15
CA ASN A 81 2.09 -10.83 0.43
C ASN A 81 1.77 -9.60 1.30
N ASN A 82 0.57 -9.55 1.89
CA ASN A 82 0.09 -8.34 2.55
C ASN A 82 0.60 -8.21 3.99
N ILE A 83 1.00 -9.30 4.64
CA ILE A 83 1.48 -9.25 6.02
C ILE A 83 2.99 -9.46 6.07
N LYS A 84 3.51 -10.64 5.69
CA LYS A 84 4.93 -10.95 5.87
C LYS A 84 5.83 -10.01 5.09
N LYS A 85 5.64 -9.92 3.76
CA LYS A 85 6.47 -9.04 2.91
C LYS A 85 6.35 -7.57 3.34
N THR A 86 5.13 -7.13 3.67
CA THR A 86 4.90 -5.75 4.13
C THR A 86 5.60 -5.47 5.46
N LYS A 87 5.57 -6.38 6.42
CA LYS A 87 6.32 -6.24 7.68
C LYS A 87 7.82 -6.17 7.43
N THR A 88 8.36 -7.07 6.62
CA THR A 88 9.80 -7.05 6.24
C THR A 88 10.17 -5.70 5.60
N PHE A 89 9.34 -5.18 4.70
CA PHE A 89 9.54 -3.87 4.08
C PHE A 89 9.53 -2.73 5.11
N ILE A 90 8.56 -2.73 6.02
CA ILE A 90 8.45 -1.75 7.11
C ILE A 90 9.71 -1.79 7.98
N ASP A 91 10.19 -2.96 8.36
CA ASP A 91 11.40 -3.11 9.17
C ASP A 91 12.66 -2.59 8.44
N VAL A 92 12.75 -2.81 7.12
CA VAL A 92 13.80 -2.20 6.29
C VAL A 92 13.69 -0.68 6.29
N CYS A 93 12.48 -0.12 6.18
CA CYS A 93 12.25 1.33 6.23
C CYS A 93 12.70 1.92 7.58
N VAL A 94 12.33 1.29 8.69
CA VAL A 94 12.76 1.69 10.04
C VAL A 94 14.28 1.65 10.18
N LYS A 95 14.91 0.55 9.77
CA LYS A 95 16.37 0.38 9.81
C LYS A 95 17.12 1.45 8.98
N ASN A 96 16.52 1.95 7.92
CA ASN A 96 17.08 3.01 7.08
C ASN A 96 16.59 4.41 7.45
N ASN A 97 16.06 4.62 8.67
CA ASN A 97 15.65 5.92 9.20
C ASN A 97 14.60 6.66 8.36
N ILE A 98 13.68 5.95 7.72
CA ILE A 98 12.51 6.56 7.07
C ILE A 98 11.71 7.32 8.15
N LYS A 99 11.41 8.60 7.91
CA LYS A 99 10.75 9.48 8.88
C LYS A 99 9.24 9.44 8.78
N LYS A 100 8.69 9.28 7.57
CA LYS A 100 7.25 9.32 7.32
C LYS A 100 6.79 8.08 6.57
N PHE A 101 5.72 7.46 7.06
CA PHE A 101 5.12 6.31 6.41
C PHE A 101 3.63 6.53 6.16
N ILE A 102 3.23 6.49 4.90
CA ILE A 102 1.83 6.61 4.47
C ILE A 102 1.36 5.23 4.05
N PHE A 103 0.43 4.66 4.81
CA PHE A 103 -0.12 3.34 4.54
C PHE A 103 -1.50 3.45 3.91
N LEU A 104 -1.64 2.93 2.69
CA LEU A 104 -2.95 2.82 2.06
C LEU A 104 -3.68 1.60 2.63
N SER A 105 -4.52 1.87 3.63
CA SER A 105 -5.43 0.91 4.23
C SER A 105 -6.74 0.84 3.44
N SER A 106 -7.79 0.35 4.02
CA SER A 106 -9.07 0.13 3.34
C SER A 106 -10.24 0.30 4.30
N SER A 107 -11.39 0.73 3.80
CA SER A 107 -12.67 0.67 4.51
C SER A 107 -13.05 -0.73 4.96
N ASN A 108 -12.48 -1.77 4.35
CA ASN A 108 -12.68 -3.17 4.76
C ASN A 108 -12.15 -3.50 6.18
N VAL A 109 -11.44 -2.58 6.85
CA VAL A 109 -11.09 -2.72 8.27
C VAL A 109 -12.29 -2.50 9.19
N TYR A 110 -13.34 -1.85 8.71
CA TYR A 110 -14.60 -1.66 9.43
C TYR A 110 -15.51 -2.88 9.27
N ASN A 111 -16.45 -3.04 10.21
CA ASN A 111 -17.52 -4.02 10.06
C ASN A 111 -18.70 -3.36 9.34
N PHE A 112 -18.85 -3.66 8.06
CA PHE A 112 -20.06 -3.26 7.33
C PHE A 112 -21.19 -4.26 7.64
N ASN A 113 -22.17 -3.78 8.40
CA ASN A 113 -23.44 -4.48 8.54
C ASN A 113 -24.46 -3.80 7.61
N PRO A 114 -24.95 -4.47 6.56
CA PRO A 114 -25.93 -3.88 5.65
C PRO A 114 -27.23 -3.42 6.33
N ASN A 115 -27.53 -3.99 7.51
CA ASN A 115 -28.69 -3.62 8.33
C ASN A 115 -28.41 -2.45 9.29
N ASN A 116 -27.21 -1.92 9.30
CA ASN A 116 -26.81 -0.81 10.17
C ASN A 116 -26.14 0.30 9.35
N ILE A 117 -26.94 1.28 8.95
CA ILE A 117 -26.56 2.40 8.06
C ILE A 117 -25.75 3.49 8.79
N LYS A 118 -25.24 3.23 9.98
CA LYS A 118 -24.40 4.22 10.68
C LYS A 118 -23.07 4.42 9.96
N ALA A 119 -22.73 5.68 9.70
CA ALA A 119 -21.44 6.03 9.12
C ALA A 119 -20.28 5.51 10.00
N ALA A 120 -19.25 4.96 9.37
CA ALA A 120 -18.05 4.54 10.07
C ALA A 120 -17.27 5.78 10.53
N SER A 121 -16.81 5.76 11.79
CA SER A 121 -15.90 6.76 12.33
C SER A 121 -14.46 6.26 12.28
N GLU A 122 -13.51 7.16 12.05
CA GLU A 122 -12.08 6.83 12.08
C GLU A 122 -11.59 6.33 13.44
N SER A 123 -12.23 6.77 14.53
CA SER A 123 -11.99 6.31 15.91
C SER A 123 -12.55 4.92 16.20
N GLN A 124 -13.42 4.40 15.32
CA GLN A 124 -14.03 3.10 15.51
C GLN A 124 -12.97 1.99 15.50
N LYS A 125 -13.07 1.05 16.45
CA LYS A 125 -12.21 -0.12 16.53
C LYS A 125 -12.36 -0.98 15.26
N ASN A 126 -11.21 -1.38 14.69
CA ASN A 126 -11.19 -2.26 13.52
C ASN A 126 -11.89 -3.60 13.84
N LYS A 127 -12.84 -3.96 12.98
CA LYS A 127 -13.60 -5.22 13.06
C LYS A 127 -13.85 -5.75 11.65
N PRO A 128 -12.79 -6.17 10.93
CA PRO A 128 -12.89 -6.56 9.52
C PRO A 128 -13.75 -7.81 9.35
N SER A 129 -14.64 -7.77 8.34
CA SER A 129 -15.54 -8.86 7.97
C SER A 129 -14.92 -9.85 6.96
N ASN A 130 -13.79 -9.52 6.35
CA ASN A 130 -13.11 -10.35 5.37
C ASN A 130 -11.59 -10.41 5.63
N TYR A 131 -10.94 -11.42 5.02
CA TYR A 131 -9.52 -11.66 5.25
C TYR A 131 -8.62 -10.53 4.74
N TYR A 132 -8.95 -9.91 3.61
CA TYR A 132 -8.24 -8.73 3.11
C TYR A 132 -8.25 -7.60 4.14
N GLY A 133 -9.42 -7.23 4.66
CA GLY A 133 -9.54 -6.23 5.73
C GLY A 133 -8.75 -6.62 6.99
N LYS A 134 -8.72 -7.92 7.35
CA LYS A 134 -7.90 -8.43 8.45
C LYS A 134 -6.41 -8.18 8.19
N THR A 135 -5.91 -8.42 6.98
CA THR A 135 -4.50 -8.13 6.64
C THR A 135 -4.18 -6.65 6.80
N LYS A 136 -5.07 -5.77 6.32
CA LYS A 136 -4.90 -4.30 6.45
C LYS A 136 -4.90 -3.87 7.92
N SER A 137 -5.85 -4.36 8.73
CA SER A 137 -5.93 -4.05 10.17
C SER A 137 -4.66 -4.46 10.93
N ILE A 138 -4.06 -5.61 10.59
CA ILE A 138 -2.81 -6.06 11.19
C ILE A 138 -1.66 -5.09 10.88
N ILE A 139 -1.56 -4.64 9.63
CA ILE A 139 -0.50 -3.72 9.21
C ILE A 139 -0.73 -2.31 9.76
N GLU A 140 -1.98 -1.83 9.90
CA GLU A 140 -2.25 -0.55 10.59
C GLU A 140 -1.64 -0.51 11.99
N LYS A 141 -1.84 -1.57 12.77
CA LYS A 141 -1.25 -1.69 14.12
C LYS A 141 0.27 -1.73 14.05
N TYR A 142 0.81 -2.47 13.08
CA TYR A 142 2.27 -2.61 12.95
C TYR A 142 2.95 -1.29 12.60
N VAL A 143 2.40 -0.52 11.65
CA VAL A 143 2.91 0.80 11.26
C VAL A 143 2.85 1.79 12.43
N LYS A 144 1.73 1.85 13.16
CA LYS A 144 1.57 2.73 14.33
C LYS A 144 2.63 2.47 15.41
N ASN A 145 3.06 1.22 15.58
CA ASN A 145 4.06 0.86 16.58
C ASN A 145 5.51 1.08 16.11
N LYS A 146 5.73 1.37 14.81
CA LYS A 146 7.07 1.46 14.22
C LYS A 146 7.47 2.87 13.82
N PHE A 147 6.49 3.74 13.52
CA PHE A 147 6.76 5.09 13.05
C PHE A 147 6.09 6.13 13.96
N GLU A 148 6.85 7.14 14.31
CA GLU A 148 6.35 8.30 15.03
C GLU A 148 5.40 9.12 14.14
N ILE A 149 5.76 9.30 12.86
CA ILE A 149 4.92 9.99 11.88
C ILE A 149 4.38 8.97 10.88
N CYS A 150 3.13 8.57 11.07
CA CYS A 150 2.44 7.68 10.14
C CYS A 150 1.04 8.19 9.80
N TYR A 151 0.68 8.06 8.54
CA TYR A 151 -0.66 8.34 8.04
C TYR A 151 -1.29 7.04 7.56
N ILE A 152 -2.46 6.71 8.06
CA ILE A 152 -3.23 5.53 7.65
C ILE A 152 -4.47 6.00 6.92
N LEU A 153 -4.50 5.77 5.62
CA LEU A 153 -5.60 6.19 4.75
C LEU A 153 -6.52 5.01 4.50
N ARG A 154 -7.68 4.99 5.14
CA ARG A 154 -8.71 3.94 4.98
C ARG A 154 -9.57 4.26 3.76
N LEU A 155 -9.08 3.86 2.60
CA LEU A 155 -9.71 4.15 1.33
C LEU A 155 -11.01 3.35 1.16
N PHE A 156 -12.04 4.03 0.69
CA PHE A 156 -13.27 3.44 0.17
C PHE A 156 -13.08 3.09 -1.32
N ASN A 157 -14.16 2.83 -2.05
CA ASN A 157 -14.09 2.60 -3.48
C ASN A 157 -13.60 3.87 -4.16
N ILE A 158 -12.51 3.73 -4.92
CA ILE A 158 -11.92 4.81 -5.68
C ILE A 158 -12.26 4.59 -7.14
N ALA A 159 -12.88 5.61 -7.75
CA ALA A 159 -13.15 5.66 -9.16
C ALA A 159 -12.40 6.83 -9.80
N GLY A 160 -12.02 6.68 -11.05
CA GLY A 160 -11.37 7.72 -11.83
C GLY A 160 -11.01 7.21 -13.21
N TYR A 161 -10.75 8.14 -14.10
CA TYR A 161 -10.41 7.85 -15.46
C TYR A 161 -8.89 7.70 -15.62
N ILE A 162 -8.47 6.69 -16.38
CA ILE A 162 -7.11 6.55 -16.85
C ILE A 162 -7.14 6.67 -18.35
N ASN A 163 -6.48 7.68 -18.87
CA ASN A 163 -6.40 7.95 -20.32
C ASN A 163 -5.47 6.95 -21.04
N LYS A 164 -5.60 5.65 -20.73
CA LYS A 164 -4.89 4.57 -21.38
C LYS A 164 -5.83 3.38 -21.55
N LYS A 165 -5.90 2.88 -22.77
CA LYS A 165 -6.84 1.81 -23.21
C LYS A 165 -6.63 0.44 -22.55
N GLU A 166 -5.72 0.28 -21.56
CA GLU A 166 -5.37 -1.04 -21.00
C GLU A 166 -5.12 -0.94 -19.49
N PHE A 167 -6.08 -1.36 -18.73
CA PHE A 167 -5.91 -1.81 -17.35
C PHE A 167 -6.34 -3.24 -17.22
#